data_ec73e3a25f6188f4e3090ba945f7f226
#
_entry.id   ec73e3a25f6188f4e3090ba945f7f226
#
_cell.length_a   1.000
_cell.length_b   1.000
_cell.length_c   1.000
_cell.angle_alpha   90.00
_cell.angle_beta   90.00
_cell.angle_gamma   90.00
#
_symmetry.space_group_name_H-M   'P 1'
#
loop_
_entity.id
_entity.type
_entity.pdbx_description
1 polymer ?
#
loop_
_entity_poly.entity_id
_entity_poly.type
_entity_poly.pdbx_seq_one_letter_code
_entity_poly.pdbx_strand_id
1 'polypeptide(L)'
;EMQQKSLSEGHEGIMMKSLEAEYKPGNRVGYMVKLKPVMETLDLAIVGAKWSEGRRSDWLGRLYLGCYDKENDEYLEVGKMATGLTDEQFQEITEKLKPLIIKEEGRKVEVRPEVIVEAEYEEIQESPTYSSGYALRFPRMKSFRDDKEKPDSLEKIKNLYEEQ
;
A
#
# COMPACT_ATOMS: atom_id res chain seq x y z
N GLU A 1 25.85 -9.04 5.83
CA GLU A 1 27.07 -8.22 5.80
C GLU A 1 27.11 -7.29 4.59
N MET A 2 27.09 -7.79 3.33
CA MET A 2 27.07 -6.96 2.11
C MET A 2 25.82 -6.06 2.02
N GLN A 3 24.63 -6.55 2.38
CA GLN A 3 23.41 -5.77 2.36
C GLN A 3 23.47 -4.60 3.34
N GLN A 4 23.95 -4.84 4.57
CA GLN A 4 24.11 -3.79 5.58
C GLN A 4 25.10 -2.73 5.13
N LYS A 5 26.20 -3.13 4.50
CA LYS A 5 27.19 -2.20 3.94
C LYS A 5 26.55 -1.33 2.85
N SER A 6 25.83 -1.93 1.91
CA SER A 6 25.14 -1.22 0.82
C SER A 6 24.15 -0.18 1.38
N LEU A 7 23.37 -0.55 2.40
CA LEU A 7 22.42 0.36 3.05
C LEU A 7 23.12 1.51 3.79
N SER A 8 24.24 1.23 4.47
CA SER A 8 25.03 2.27 5.16
C SER A 8 25.69 3.26 4.22
N GLU A 9 25.89 2.87 2.96
CA GLU A 9 26.41 3.72 1.88
C GLU A 9 25.31 4.49 1.13
N GLY A 10 24.04 4.40 1.58
CA GLY A 10 22.91 5.10 1.00
C GLY A 10 22.30 4.44 -0.24
N HIS A 11 22.59 3.17 -0.50
CA HIS A 11 21.98 2.42 -1.59
C HIS A 11 20.65 1.76 -1.17
N GLU A 12 19.75 1.52 -2.13
CA GLU A 12 18.43 0.89 -1.91
C GLU A 12 18.49 -0.59 -1.48
N GLY A 13 19.65 -1.23 -1.55
CA GLY A 13 19.84 -2.64 -1.29
C GLY A 13 20.85 -3.28 -2.23
N ILE A 14 20.82 -4.60 -2.35
CA ILE A 14 21.69 -5.34 -3.25
C ILE A 14 20.91 -6.18 -4.26
N MET A 15 21.54 -6.43 -5.40
CA MET A 15 21.00 -7.36 -6.40
C MET A 15 21.92 -8.58 -6.48
N MET A 16 21.35 -9.75 -6.24
CA MET A 16 22.03 -11.03 -6.43
C MET A 16 21.69 -11.56 -7.83
N LYS A 17 22.71 -11.92 -8.59
CA LYS A 17 22.59 -12.49 -9.94
C LYS A 17 23.33 -13.82 -10.00
N SER A 18 22.73 -14.82 -10.67
CA SER A 18 23.44 -16.06 -10.99
C SER A 18 24.52 -15.78 -12.04
N LEU A 19 25.74 -16.23 -11.80
CA LEU A 19 26.85 -16.10 -12.77
C LEU A 19 26.68 -16.99 -13.99
N GLU A 20 25.89 -18.06 -13.86
CA GLU A 20 25.65 -19.05 -14.94
C GLU A 20 24.39 -18.73 -15.75
N ALA A 21 23.72 -17.62 -15.44
CA ALA A 21 22.48 -17.26 -16.12
C ALA A 21 22.74 -16.67 -17.50
N GLU A 22 22.11 -17.27 -18.51
CA GLU A 22 22.08 -16.71 -19.85
C GLU A 22 21.21 -15.43 -19.91
N TYR A 23 21.66 -14.45 -20.68
CA TYR A 23 20.89 -13.24 -20.94
C TYR A 23 19.71 -13.56 -21.84
N LYS A 24 18.48 -13.34 -21.34
CA LYS A 24 17.22 -13.50 -22.09
C LYS A 24 16.49 -12.16 -22.15
N PRO A 25 16.62 -11.39 -23.25
CA PRO A 25 15.97 -10.11 -23.37
C PRO A 25 14.43 -10.25 -23.35
N GLY A 26 13.75 -9.33 -22.67
CA GLY A 26 12.28 -9.26 -22.62
C GLY A 26 11.60 -10.23 -21.63
N ASN A 27 12.33 -11.13 -21.00
CA ASN A 27 11.78 -12.07 -20.03
C ASN A 27 12.24 -11.78 -18.59
N ARG A 28 11.31 -11.89 -17.63
CA ARG A 28 11.68 -11.97 -16.21
C ARG A 28 12.12 -13.39 -15.92
N VAL A 29 13.42 -13.58 -15.71
CA VAL A 29 14.00 -14.86 -15.34
C VAL A 29 14.37 -14.85 -13.87
N GLY A 30 14.11 -15.93 -13.13
CA GLY A 30 14.35 -16.05 -11.69
C GLY A 30 15.84 -16.07 -11.26
N TYR A 31 16.75 -15.67 -12.13
CA TYR A 31 18.20 -15.67 -11.87
C TYR A 31 18.73 -14.39 -11.22
N MET A 32 17.86 -13.41 -10.99
CA MET A 32 18.19 -12.15 -10.33
C MET A 32 17.21 -11.87 -9.21
N VAL A 33 17.72 -11.60 -8.02
CA VAL A 33 16.94 -11.30 -6.84
C VAL A 33 17.39 -9.97 -6.25
N LYS A 34 16.45 -9.04 -6.06
CA LYS A 34 16.70 -7.80 -5.33
C LYS A 34 16.42 -8.02 -3.86
N LEU A 35 17.41 -7.74 -3.02
CA LEU A 35 17.27 -7.70 -1.58
C LEU A 35 17.16 -6.24 -1.14
N LYS A 36 15.96 -5.85 -0.69
CA LYS A 36 15.67 -4.52 -0.14
C LYS A 36 15.46 -4.62 1.36
N PRO A 37 15.65 -3.52 2.14
CA PRO A 37 15.27 -3.51 3.54
C PRO A 37 13.77 -3.71 3.68
N VAL A 38 13.37 -4.37 4.75
CA VAL A 38 11.96 -4.48 5.12
C VAL A 38 11.58 -3.20 5.85
N MET A 39 10.65 -2.44 5.28
CA MET A 39 10.10 -1.25 5.92
C MET A 39 9.12 -1.65 7.02
N GLU A 40 8.99 -0.80 8.04
CA GLU A 40 7.94 -0.94 9.04
C GLU A 40 6.57 -0.86 8.37
N THR A 41 5.64 -1.75 8.72
CA THR A 41 4.27 -1.72 8.17
C THR A 41 3.48 -0.55 8.74
N LEU A 42 2.46 -0.12 8.01
CA LEU A 42 1.52 0.91 8.43
C LEU A 42 0.11 0.33 8.54
N ASP A 43 -0.60 0.73 9.59
CA ASP A 43 -2.03 0.47 9.72
C ASP A 43 -2.80 1.65 9.14
N LEU A 44 -3.52 1.41 8.06
CA LEU A 44 -4.20 2.45 7.29
C LEU A 44 -5.69 2.15 7.15
N ALA A 45 -6.50 3.20 7.15
CA ALA A 45 -7.92 3.08 6.89
C ALA A 45 -8.21 3.01 5.38
N ILE A 46 -9.19 2.23 5.00
CA ILE A 46 -9.75 2.30 3.65
C ILE A 46 -10.75 3.46 3.65
N VAL A 47 -10.41 4.52 2.92
CA VAL A 47 -11.24 5.75 2.83
C VAL A 47 -12.08 5.82 1.56
N GLY A 48 -11.77 4.97 0.59
CA GLY A 48 -12.50 4.86 -0.65
C GLY A 48 -12.10 3.61 -1.42
N ALA A 49 -12.82 3.33 -2.49
CA ALA A 49 -12.54 2.21 -3.36
C ALA A 49 -13.04 2.48 -4.78
N LYS A 50 -12.71 1.60 -5.70
CA LYS A 50 -13.20 1.64 -7.07
C LYS A 50 -13.68 0.26 -7.50
N TRP A 51 -14.86 0.19 -8.09
CA TRP A 51 -15.37 -1.04 -8.69
C TRP A 51 -14.45 -1.53 -9.80
N SER A 52 -14.21 -2.82 -9.82
CA SER A 52 -13.40 -3.48 -10.86
C SER A 52 -14.13 -3.53 -12.20
N GLU A 53 -13.45 -4.01 -13.23
CA GLU A 53 -13.99 -4.21 -14.58
C GLU A 53 -14.04 -5.69 -14.94
N GLY A 54 -14.87 -6.01 -15.92
CA GLY A 54 -14.96 -7.36 -16.48
C GLY A 54 -15.55 -8.37 -15.50
N ARG A 55 -14.91 -9.51 -15.35
CA ARG A 55 -15.39 -10.62 -14.50
C ARG A 55 -15.50 -10.29 -13.02
N ARG A 56 -14.79 -9.25 -12.58
CA ARG A 56 -14.74 -8.78 -11.19
C ARG A 56 -15.52 -7.49 -10.95
N SER A 57 -16.45 -7.15 -11.87
CA SER A 57 -17.20 -5.88 -11.82
C SER A 57 -17.98 -5.66 -10.52
N ASP A 58 -18.36 -6.74 -9.84
CA ASP A 58 -19.08 -6.69 -8.56
C ASP A 58 -18.18 -6.56 -7.32
N TRP A 59 -16.88 -6.46 -7.53
CA TRP A 59 -15.90 -6.35 -6.46
C TRP A 59 -15.20 -4.99 -6.46
N LEU A 60 -14.91 -4.51 -5.27
CA LEU A 60 -14.07 -3.33 -5.06
C LEU A 60 -12.60 -3.73 -5.19
N GLY A 61 -12.00 -3.42 -6.34
CA GLY A 61 -10.67 -3.92 -6.72
C GLY A 61 -9.53 -2.94 -6.53
N ARG A 62 -9.81 -1.66 -6.34
CA ARG A 62 -8.81 -0.64 -6.02
C ARG A 62 -9.23 0.06 -4.74
N LEU A 63 -8.35 0.02 -3.75
CA LEU A 63 -8.58 0.60 -2.44
C LEU A 63 -7.76 1.87 -2.27
N TYR A 64 -8.38 2.91 -1.73
CA TYR A 64 -7.71 4.15 -1.35
C TYR A 64 -7.40 4.10 0.14
N LEU A 65 -6.13 4.22 0.47
CA LEU A 65 -5.62 4.12 1.83
C LEU A 65 -5.44 5.51 2.44
N GLY A 66 -5.82 5.66 3.69
CA GLY A 66 -5.74 6.90 4.42
C GLY A 66 -5.09 6.77 5.79
N CYS A 67 -4.37 7.81 6.18
CA CYS A 67 -3.87 8.04 7.53
C CYS A 67 -4.76 9.05 8.25
N TYR A 68 -4.57 9.19 9.57
CA TYR A 68 -5.30 10.13 10.39
C TYR A 68 -4.47 11.38 10.71
N ASP A 69 -4.99 12.54 10.38
CA ASP A 69 -4.43 13.83 10.78
C ASP A 69 -5.07 14.29 12.10
N LYS A 70 -4.30 14.21 13.17
CA LYS A 70 -4.76 14.59 14.52
C LYS A 70 -5.01 16.08 14.67
N GLU A 71 -4.29 16.92 13.93
CA GLU A 71 -4.38 18.38 14.02
C GLU A 71 -5.70 18.89 13.44
N ASN A 72 -6.11 18.33 12.31
CA ASN A 72 -7.33 18.73 11.60
C ASN A 72 -8.51 17.76 11.81
N ASP A 73 -8.30 16.68 12.57
CA ASP A 73 -9.31 15.61 12.81
C ASP A 73 -9.92 15.09 11.51
N GLU A 74 -9.06 14.74 10.55
CA GLU A 74 -9.47 14.24 9.24
C GLU A 74 -8.62 13.08 8.76
N TYR A 75 -9.13 12.34 7.77
CA TYR A 75 -8.42 11.25 7.11
C TYR A 75 -7.84 11.75 5.79
N LEU A 76 -6.56 11.50 5.57
CA LEU A 76 -5.83 11.94 4.39
C LEU A 76 -5.35 10.75 3.57
N GLU A 77 -5.55 10.79 2.25
CA GLU A 77 -5.09 9.74 1.35
C GLU A 77 -3.56 9.69 1.29
N VAL A 78 -3.00 8.47 1.34
CA VAL A 78 -1.55 8.21 1.26
C VAL A 78 -1.19 7.19 0.18
N GLY A 79 -2.15 6.60 -0.49
CA GLY A 79 -1.86 5.62 -1.52
C GLY A 79 -3.09 4.88 -2.05
N LYS A 80 -2.82 4.09 -3.07
CA LYS A 80 -3.80 3.20 -3.71
C LYS A 80 -3.26 1.79 -3.74
N MET A 81 -4.08 0.85 -3.34
CA MET A 81 -3.74 -0.56 -3.36
C MET A 81 -4.66 -1.30 -4.33
N ALA A 82 -4.09 -2.02 -5.30
CA ALA A 82 -4.84 -2.75 -6.32
C ALA A 82 -4.27 -4.15 -6.59
N THR A 83 -3.16 -4.50 -5.97
CA THR A 83 -2.42 -5.75 -6.23
C THR A 83 -2.16 -6.51 -4.94
N GLY A 84 -1.85 -7.79 -5.08
CA GLY A 84 -1.52 -8.65 -3.94
C GLY A 84 -2.72 -9.22 -3.19
N LEU A 85 -3.94 -9.03 -3.71
CA LEU A 85 -5.17 -9.58 -3.12
C LEU A 85 -5.63 -10.83 -3.87
N THR A 86 -6.07 -11.84 -3.12
CA THR A 86 -6.77 -13.01 -3.66
C THR A 86 -8.23 -12.66 -3.97
N ASP A 87 -8.90 -13.50 -4.77
CA ASP A 87 -10.32 -13.31 -5.06
C ASP A 87 -11.18 -13.34 -3.79
N GLU A 88 -10.84 -14.19 -2.84
CA GLU A 88 -11.49 -14.28 -1.51
C GLU A 88 -11.32 -12.98 -0.71
N GLN A 89 -10.12 -12.39 -0.73
CA GLN A 89 -9.86 -11.11 -0.09
C GLN A 89 -10.63 -9.96 -0.75
N PHE A 90 -10.77 -9.96 -2.09
CA PHE A 90 -11.61 -8.97 -2.79
C PHE A 90 -13.07 -9.08 -2.39
N GLN A 91 -13.59 -10.30 -2.26
CA GLN A 91 -14.97 -10.52 -1.80
C GLN A 91 -15.15 -10.05 -0.36
N GLU A 92 -14.26 -10.43 0.55
CA GLU A 92 -14.29 -10.03 1.96
C GLU A 92 -14.24 -8.51 2.12
N ILE A 93 -13.34 -7.83 1.40
CA ILE A 93 -13.24 -6.37 1.39
C ILE A 93 -14.52 -5.75 0.88
N THR A 94 -15.07 -6.27 -0.21
CA THR A 94 -16.30 -5.76 -0.79
C THR A 94 -17.48 -5.87 0.18
N GLU A 95 -17.62 -6.99 0.85
CA GLU A 95 -18.66 -7.20 1.86
C GLU A 95 -18.51 -6.27 3.07
N LYS A 96 -17.27 -6.06 3.53
CA LYS A 96 -16.97 -5.13 4.63
C LYS A 96 -17.22 -3.66 4.25
N LEU A 97 -16.96 -3.27 3.02
CA LEU A 97 -17.07 -1.87 2.58
C LEU A 97 -18.46 -1.47 2.10
N LYS A 98 -19.24 -2.39 1.53
CA LYS A 98 -20.60 -2.07 1.04
C LYS A 98 -21.46 -1.31 2.04
N PRO A 99 -21.61 -1.72 3.31
CA PRO A 99 -22.43 -0.99 4.29
C PRO A 99 -21.83 0.35 4.71
N LEU A 100 -20.58 0.62 4.37
CA LEU A 100 -19.85 1.84 4.72
C LEU A 100 -19.83 2.87 3.60
N ILE A 101 -20.36 2.56 2.42
CA ILE A 101 -20.39 3.48 1.28
C ILE A 101 -21.24 4.71 1.63
N ILE A 102 -20.63 5.90 1.51
CA ILE A 102 -21.27 7.19 1.76
C ILE A 102 -21.70 7.84 0.45
N LYS A 103 -20.87 7.72 -0.59
CA LYS A 103 -21.05 8.37 -1.88
C LYS A 103 -20.51 7.51 -3.01
N GLU A 104 -21.19 7.52 -4.14
CA GLU A 104 -20.75 6.88 -5.38
C GLU A 104 -20.68 7.91 -6.51
N GLU A 105 -19.55 7.95 -7.21
CA GLU A 105 -19.33 8.74 -8.42
C GLU A 105 -18.77 7.84 -9.53
N GLY A 106 -19.64 7.40 -10.43
CA GLY A 106 -19.28 6.42 -11.43
C GLY A 106 -18.86 5.11 -10.77
N ARG A 107 -17.61 4.72 -10.95
CA ARG A 107 -17.05 3.50 -10.34
C ARG A 107 -16.29 3.75 -9.03
N LYS A 108 -16.04 5.01 -8.69
CA LYS A 108 -15.39 5.40 -7.44
C LYS A 108 -16.42 5.51 -6.34
N VAL A 109 -16.12 4.92 -5.20
CA VAL A 109 -16.93 5.03 -3.99
C VAL A 109 -16.11 5.63 -2.86
N GLU A 110 -16.76 6.45 -2.06
CA GLU A 110 -16.24 6.96 -0.80
C GLU A 110 -16.85 6.15 0.33
N VAL A 111 -16.04 5.69 1.26
CA VAL A 111 -16.48 4.87 2.39
C VAL A 111 -16.10 5.49 3.72
N ARG A 112 -16.86 5.18 4.76
CA ARG A 112 -16.48 5.53 6.13
C ARG A 112 -15.20 4.80 6.51
N PRO A 113 -14.21 5.47 7.13
CA PRO A 113 -12.88 4.92 7.40
C PRO A 113 -12.85 3.97 8.60
N GLU A 114 -13.73 2.99 8.63
CA GLU A 114 -13.88 2.03 9.73
C GLU A 114 -13.11 0.73 9.52
N VAL A 115 -12.72 0.42 8.27
CA VAL A 115 -11.91 -0.76 7.96
C VAL A 115 -10.44 -0.39 7.97
N ILE A 116 -9.69 -0.95 8.91
CA ILE A 116 -8.23 -0.75 9.04
C ILE A 116 -7.50 -1.98 8.52
N VAL A 117 -6.48 -1.75 7.71
CA VAL A 117 -5.61 -2.80 7.16
C VAL A 117 -4.16 -2.52 7.47
N GLU A 118 -3.39 -3.57 7.73
CA GLU A 118 -1.94 -3.50 7.79
C GLU A 118 -1.40 -3.54 6.36
N ALA A 119 -0.66 -2.53 5.97
CA ALA A 119 -0.08 -2.38 4.65
C ALA A 119 1.45 -2.48 4.69
N GLU A 120 2.00 -3.30 3.81
CA GLU A 120 3.41 -3.30 3.46
C GLU A 120 3.62 -2.37 2.26
N TYR A 121 4.78 -1.74 2.19
CA TYR A 121 5.14 -0.83 1.10
C TYR A 121 6.67 -0.84 0.89
N GLU A 122 7.13 -0.33 -0.25
CA GLU A 122 8.56 -0.29 -0.56
C GLU A 122 9.26 0.97 -0.04
N GLU A 123 8.61 2.12 -0.16
CA GLU A 123 9.11 3.42 0.32
C GLU A 123 7.97 4.42 0.46
N ILE A 124 8.22 5.51 1.18
CA ILE A 124 7.36 6.68 1.25
C ILE A 124 7.98 7.77 0.38
N GLN A 125 7.18 8.39 -0.47
CA GLN A 125 7.58 9.49 -1.34
C GLN A 125 6.72 10.72 -1.07
N GLU A 126 7.27 11.91 -1.30
CA GLU A 126 6.45 13.12 -1.39
C GLU A 126 5.53 13.05 -2.61
N SER A 127 4.31 13.51 -2.47
CA SER A 127 3.32 13.47 -3.53
C SER A 127 2.39 14.68 -3.50
N PRO A 128 2.29 15.43 -4.59
CA PRO A 128 1.30 16.50 -4.69
C PRO A 128 -0.11 15.98 -5.00
N THR A 129 -0.25 14.70 -5.31
CA THR A 129 -1.51 14.07 -5.73
C THR A 129 -2.41 13.72 -4.55
N TYR A 130 -1.80 13.28 -3.44
CA TYR A 130 -2.55 12.84 -2.26
C TYR A 130 -2.65 13.96 -1.22
N SER A 131 -3.79 14.02 -0.55
CA SER A 131 -4.08 15.06 0.45
C SER A 131 -3.11 15.05 1.63
N SER A 132 -2.49 13.92 1.95
CA SER A 132 -1.45 13.82 2.98
C SER A 132 -0.12 14.49 2.61
N GLY A 133 0.13 14.72 1.32
CA GLY A 133 1.43 15.14 0.79
C GLY A 133 2.43 14.01 0.61
N TYR A 134 2.04 12.78 0.92
CA TYR A 134 2.87 11.57 0.82
C TYR A 134 2.19 10.47 0.03
N ALA A 135 2.98 9.61 -0.58
CA ALA A 135 2.53 8.42 -1.31
C ALA A 135 3.34 7.20 -0.90
N LEU A 136 2.63 6.10 -0.65
CA LEU A 136 3.26 4.79 -0.48
C LEU A 136 3.54 4.17 -1.84
N ARG A 137 4.76 3.73 -2.06
CA ARG A 137 5.15 3.01 -3.28
C ARG A 137 4.85 1.53 -3.14
N PHE A 138 4.09 0.99 -4.09
CA PHE A 138 3.66 -0.42 -4.12
C PHE A 138 3.05 -0.95 -2.82
N PRO A 139 2.03 -0.29 -2.25
CA PRO A 139 1.40 -0.80 -1.05
C PRO A 139 0.67 -2.11 -1.31
N ARG A 140 0.78 -3.04 -0.37
CA ARG A 140 0.11 -4.35 -0.39
C ARG A 140 -0.52 -4.63 0.96
N MET A 141 -1.70 -5.22 0.95
CA MET A 141 -2.37 -5.63 2.18
C MET A 141 -1.68 -6.87 2.76
N LYS A 142 -1.32 -6.80 4.03
CA LYS A 142 -0.82 -7.92 4.81
C LYS A 142 -1.96 -8.62 5.57
N SER A 143 -2.77 -7.84 6.28
CA SER A 143 -3.90 -8.35 7.06
C SER A 143 -4.94 -7.27 7.36
N PHE A 144 -6.12 -7.70 7.79
CA PHE A 144 -7.07 -6.79 8.44
C PHE A 144 -6.64 -6.52 9.88
N ARG A 145 -6.94 -5.31 10.35
CA ARG A 145 -6.69 -4.89 11.72
C ARG A 145 -8.02 -4.60 12.42
N ASP A 146 -8.81 -5.66 12.63
CA ASP A 146 -10.12 -5.57 13.31
C ASP A 146 -10.00 -5.17 14.79
N ASP A 147 -8.79 -5.25 15.35
CA ASP A 147 -8.42 -4.82 16.70
C ASP A 147 -8.17 -3.31 16.84
N LYS A 148 -8.14 -2.56 15.73
CA LYS A 148 -7.89 -1.12 15.72
C LYS A 148 -9.11 -0.32 15.26
N GLU A 149 -9.35 0.79 15.94
CA GLU A 149 -10.41 1.75 15.61
C GLU A 149 -9.91 2.91 14.74
N LYS A 150 -8.61 3.22 14.83
CA LYS A 150 -7.97 4.32 14.09
C LYS A 150 -6.70 3.85 13.37
N PRO A 151 -6.44 4.37 12.18
CA PRO A 151 -5.20 4.12 11.47
C PRO A 151 -4.02 4.88 12.11
N ASP A 152 -2.83 4.58 11.61
CA ASP A 152 -1.62 5.35 11.95
C ASP A 152 -1.76 6.81 11.54
N SER A 153 -1.04 7.69 12.25
CA SER A 153 -1.12 9.12 12.06
C SER A 153 -0.25 9.62 10.91
N LEU A 154 -0.60 10.81 10.38
CA LEU A 154 0.24 11.53 9.42
C LEU A 154 1.65 11.80 9.98
N GLU A 155 1.76 12.10 11.28
CA GLU A 155 3.04 12.30 11.96
C GLU A 155 3.93 11.06 11.89
N LYS A 156 3.37 9.86 12.09
CA LYS A 156 4.11 8.61 11.93
C LYS A 156 4.64 8.44 10.51
N ILE A 157 3.85 8.78 9.50
CA ILE A 157 4.28 8.72 8.10
C ILE A 157 5.42 9.70 7.82
N LYS A 158 5.35 10.92 8.32
CA LYS A 158 6.43 11.91 8.22
C LYS A 158 7.73 11.40 8.85
N ASN A 159 7.64 10.85 10.06
CA ASN A 159 8.80 10.31 10.77
C ASN A 159 9.44 9.15 10.00
N LEU A 160 8.65 8.21 9.49
CA LEU A 160 9.15 7.11 8.67
C LEU A 160 9.77 7.58 7.34
N TYR A 161 9.21 8.63 6.74
CA TYR A 161 9.77 9.25 5.54
C TYR A 161 11.15 9.86 5.81
N GLU A 162 11.32 10.55 6.93
CA GLU A 162 12.61 11.15 7.32
C GLU A 162 13.67 10.11 7.70
N GLU A 163 13.25 8.95 8.21
CA GLU A 163 14.15 7.87 8.64
C GLU A 163 14.64 6.97 7.49
N GLN A 164 13.97 6.97 6.34
CA GLN A 164 14.32 6.07 5.22
C GLN A 164 15.55 6.49 4.39
#